data_bcee800ec8d986c5baa97d91023e4355
#
_entry.id   bcee800ec8d986c5baa97d91023e4355
#
_cell.length_a   1.000
_cell.length_b   1.000
_cell.length_c   1.000
_cell.angle_alpha   90.00
_cell.angle_beta   90.00
_cell.angle_gamma   90.00
#
_symmetry.space_group_name_H-M   'P 1'
#
loop_
_entity.id
_entity.type
_entity.pdbx_description
1 polymer ?
#
loop_
_entity_poly.entity_id
_entity_poly.type
_entity_poly.pdbx_seq_one_letter_code
_entity_poly.pdbx_strand_id
1 'polypeptide(L)'
;MKLFKSIDERFRELGFEKVNDEGETEDKLGVCYRKNVTINSNDSYIHRIDILHKTSGNHLIQSYQEGVNSYGFNNMVGLDYKTTKLAMKKYRQMKRKYKW
;
A
#
# COMPACT_ATOMS: atom_id res chain seq x y z
N MET A 1 4.14 24.03 -13.11
CA MET A 1 5.11 23.11 -12.49
C MET A 1 4.64 22.75 -11.08
N LYS A 2 4.59 21.48 -10.76
CA LYS A 2 4.28 21.06 -9.40
C LYS A 2 5.52 21.22 -8.53
N LEU A 3 5.38 21.94 -7.43
CA LEU A 3 6.45 22.06 -6.44
C LEU A 3 6.51 20.83 -5.54
N PHE A 4 5.40 20.16 -5.39
CA PHE A 4 5.29 18.97 -4.52
C PHE A 4 4.63 17.83 -5.28
N LYS A 5 5.15 16.64 -5.07
CA LYS A 5 4.54 15.42 -5.61
C LYS A 5 3.49 14.91 -4.63
N SER A 6 2.41 14.33 -5.17
CA SER A 6 1.41 13.67 -4.34
C SER A 6 2.02 12.41 -3.71
N ILE A 7 1.35 11.88 -2.70
CA ILE A 7 1.79 10.63 -2.06
C ILE A 7 1.73 9.49 -3.06
N ASP A 8 0.67 9.44 -3.89
CA ASP A 8 0.54 8.40 -4.91
C ASP A 8 1.66 8.47 -5.95
N GLU A 9 2.07 9.69 -6.35
CA GLU A 9 3.21 9.87 -7.26
C GLU A 9 4.51 9.38 -6.63
N ARG A 10 4.70 9.60 -5.34
CA ARG A 10 5.88 9.13 -4.61
C ARG A 10 5.91 7.60 -4.52
N PHE A 11 4.76 6.96 -4.31
CA PHE A 11 4.67 5.51 -4.36
C PHE A 11 5.02 5.00 -5.75
N ARG A 12 4.55 5.68 -6.79
CA ARG A 12 4.86 5.31 -8.18
C ARG A 12 6.35 5.40 -8.46
N GLU A 13 7.04 6.40 -7.92
CA GLU A 13 8.49 6.50 -8.05
C GLU A 13 9.23 5.34 -7.40
N LEU A 14 8.66 4.76 -6.35
CA LEU A 14 9.22 3.59 -5.70
C LEU A 14 8.85 2.29 -6.42
N GLY A 15 8.09 2.39 -7.52
CA GLY A 15 7.68 1.23 -8.31
C GLY A 15 6.30 0.69 -7.97
N PHE A 16 5.58 1.33 -7.06
CA PHE A 16 4.24 0.89 -6.67
C PHE A 16 3.18 1.61 -7.48
N GLU A 17 2.11 0.88 -7.79
CA GLU A 17 0.93 1.43 -8.42
C GLU A 17 -0.27 1.26 -7.50
N LYS A 18 -1.13 2.27 -7.46
CA LYS A 18 -2.39 2.21 -6.73
C LYS A 18 -3.35 1.28 -7.45
N VAL A 19 -3.91 0.33 -6.73
CA VAL A 19 -4.77 -0.72 -7.32
C VAL A 19 -6.23 -0.33 -7.31
N ASN A 20 -6.71 0.22 -6.19
CA ASN A 20 -8.13 0.52 -6.06
C ASN A 20 -8.45 1.94 -6.50
N ASP A 21 -9.67 2.12 -6.97
CA ASP A 21 -10.17 3.42 -7.38
C ASP A 21 -10.36 4.34 -6.18
N GLU A 22 -10.34 5.64 -6.45
CA GLU A 22 -10.59 6.65 -5.45
C GLU A 22 -12.07 6.72 -5.06
N GLY A 23 -12.35 7.51 -4.04
CA GLY A 23 -13.71 7.80 -3.62
C GLY A 23 -14.24 6.82 -2.60
N GLU A 24 -15.42 6.29 -2.84
CA GLU A 24 -16.14 5.49 -1.86
C GLU A 24 -15.36 4.26 -1.39
N THR A 25 -14.67 3.58 -2.31
CA THR A 25 -13.88 2.40 -1.96
C THR A 25 -12.74 2.76 -1.04
N GLU A 26 -12.04 3.84 -1.34
CA GLU A 26 -10.93 4.31 -0.50
C GLU A 26 -11.43 4.72 0.88
N ASP A 27 -12.57 5.42 0.96
CA ASP A 27 -13.16 5.84 2.22
C ASP A 27 -13.57 4.65 3.11
N LYS A 28 -14.16 3.63 2.51
CA LYS A 28 -14.70 2.49 3.26
C LYS A 28 -13.66 1.42 3.58
N LEU A 29 -12.76 1.16 2.65
CA LEU A 29 -11.86 0.00 2.73
C LEU A 29 -10.39 0.38 2.90
N GLY A 30 -10.00 1.58 2.44
CA GLY A 30 -8.62 1.98 2.43
C GLY A 30 -8.00 1.88 1.05
N VAL A 31 -6.68 1.84 0.99
CA VAL A 31 -5.95 1.89 -0.27
C VAL A 31 -4.96 0.72 -0.35
N CYS A 32 -4.71 0.27 -1.58
CA CYS A 32 -3.73 -0.78 -1.85
C CYS A 32 -2.77 -0.33 -2.94
N TYR A 33 -1.49 -0.60 -2.72
CA TYR A 33 -0.43 -0.37 -3.71
C TYR A 33 0.23 -1.70 -4.04
N ARG A 34 0.65 -1.87 -5.31
CA ARG A 34 1.29 -3.10 -5.79
C ARG A 34 2.58 -2.77 -6.53
N LYS A 35 3.56 -3.64 -6.39
CA LYS A 35 4.84 -3.52 -7.10
C LYS A 35 5.31 -4.90 -7.51
N ASN A 36 5.74 -5.03 -8.78
CA ASN A 36 6.42 -6.23 -9.24
C ASN A 36 7.88 -6.20 -8.78
N VAL A 37 8.30 -7.23 -8.07
CA VAL A 37 9.70 -7.37 -7.62
C VAL A 37 10.32 -8.55 -8.35
N THR A 38 11.35 -8.27 -9.12
CA THR A 38 12.09 -9.29 -9.86
C THR A 38 13.22 -9.84 -8.99
N ILE A 39 13.23 -11.14 -8.74
CA ILE A 39 14.28 -11.78 -7.99
C ILE A 39 15.41 -12.18 -8.95
N ASN A 40 15.04 -12.80 -10.08
CA ASN A 40 15.97 -13.17 -11.14
C ASN A 40 15.20 -13.31 -12.46
N SER A 41 15.84 -13.77 -13.52
CA SER A 41 15.22 -13.85 -14.84
C SER A 41 14.00 -14.75 -14.91
N ASN A 42 13.85 -15.69 -13.98
CA ASN A 42 12.77 -16.67 -13.98
C ASN A 42 11.83 -16.55 -12.80
N ASP A 43 12.08 -15.58 -11.90
CA ASP A 43 11.35 -15.53 -10.65
C ASP A 43 11.05 -14.09 -10.24
N SER A 44 9.78 -13.87 -9.88
CA SER A 44 9.31 -12.57 -9.42
C SER A 44 8.14 -12.77 -8.47
N TYR A 45 7.82 -11.72 -7.72
CA TYR A 45 6.64 -11.73 -6.87
C TYR A 45 6.00 -10.33 -6.88
N ILE A 46 4.75 -10.27 -6.40
CA ILE A 46 4.03 -9.00 -6.28
C ILE A 46 4.03 -8.60 -4.81
N HIS A 47 4.62 -7.44 -4.53
CA HIS A 47 4.63 -6.85 -3.19
C HIS A 47 3.40 -5.96 -3.06
N ARG A 48 2.55 -6.22 -2.06
CA ARG A 48 1.39 -5.40 -1.76
C ARG A 48 1.56 -4.67 -0.44
N ILE A 49 1.11 -3.42 -0.44
CA ILE A 49 0.98 -2.61 0.77
C ILE A 49 -0.47 -2.21 0.86
N ASP A 50 -1.15 -2.64 1.92
CA ASP A 50 -2.54 -2.27 2.18
C ASP A 50 -2.58 -1.32 3.37
N ILE A 51 -3.28 -0.20 3.20
CA ILE A 51 -3.59 0.72 4.29
C ILE A 51 -5.10 0.62 4.48
N LEU A 52 -5.52 -0.14 5.50
CA LEU A 52 -6.90 -0.56 5.65
C LEU A 52 -7.65 0.25 6.69
N HIS A 53 -8.86 0.65 6.31
CA HIS A 53 -9.82 1.25 7.21
C HIS A 53 -10.67 0.15 7.86
N LYS A 54 -10.77 0.18 9.18
CA LYS A 54 -11.60 -0.75 9.94
C LYS A 54 -12.71 0.02 10.66
N THR A 55 -13.92 -0.48 10.57
CA THR A 55 -15.08 0.14 11.25
C THR A 55 -14.91 0.17 12.76
N SER A 56 -14.08 -0.72 13.31
CA SER A 56 -13.75 -0.72 14.73
C SER A 56 -12.83 0.43 15.15
N GLY A 57 -12.29 1.19 14.19
CA GLY A 57 -11.32 2.24 14.47
C GLY A 57 -9.88 1.77 14.51
N ASN A 58 -9.62 0.47 14.42
CA ASN A 58 -8.28 -0.08 14.39
C ASN A 58 -7.83 -0.20 12.94
N HIS A 59 -7.12 0.83 12.47
CA HIS A 59 -6.61 0.85 11.10
C HIS A 59 -5.30 0.07 11.02
N LEU A 60 -5.04 -0.55 9.85
CA LEU A 60 -3.88 -1.40 9.66
C LEU A 60 -3.07 -0.98 8.45
N ILE A 61 -1.76 -1.09 8.59
CA ILE A 61 -0.83 -1.03 7.45
C ILE A 61 -0.20 -2.41 7.34
N GLN A 62 -0.40 -3.08 6.21
CA GLN A 62 0.13 -4.41 5.96
C GLN A 62 1.05 -4.41 4.76
N SER A 63 2.10 -5.22 4.81
CA SER A 63 3.01 -5.41 3.68
C SER A 63 3.23 -6.90 3.50
N TYR A 64 2.97 -7.41 2.30
CA TYR A 64 3.02 -8.86 2.06
C TYR A 64 3.24 -9.19 0.59
N GLN A 65 3.64 -10.43 0.35
CA GLN A 65 3.76 -10.99 -0.98
C GLN A 65 2.38 -11.48 -1.40
N GLU A 66 1.87 -11.01 -2.54
CA GLU A 66 0.58 -11.43 -3.05
C GLU A 66 0.63 -12.91 -3.44
N GLY A 67 -0.44 -13.62 -3.13
CA GLY A 67 -0.53 -15.06 -3.30
C GLY A 67 -0.42 -15.77 -1.95
N VAL A 68 -0.78 -17.04 -1.93
CA VAL A 68 -0.76 -17.82 -0.70
C VAL A 68 0.32 -18.90 -0.79
N ASN A 69 0.98 -19.16 0.34
CA ASN A 69 1.92 -20.29 0.44
C ASN A 69 1.12 -21.59 0.61
N SER A 70 1.83 -22.70 0.78
CA SER A 70 1.21 -24.03 0.93
C SER A 70 0.31 -24.16 2.15
N TYR A 71 0.38 -23.23 3.08
CA TYR A 71 -0.46 -23.21 4.28
C TYR A 71 -1.63 -22.25 4.17
N GLY A 72 -1.79 -21.56 3.05
CA GLY A 72 -2.88 -20.62 2.83
C GLY A 72 -2.63 -19.21 3.35
N PHE A 73 -1.41 -18.86 3.69
CA PHE A 73 -1.07 -17.54 4.20
C PHE A 73 -0.16 -16.78 3.24
N ASN A 74 -0.35 -15.46 3.16
CA ASN A 74 0.54 -14.58 2.43
C ASN A 74 1.83 -14.40 3.25
N ASN A 75 2.97 -14.37 2.55
CA ASN A 75 4.25 -14.11 3.18
C ASN A 75 4.39 -12.62 3.50
N MET A 76 4.86 -12.32 4.68
CA MET A 76 5.15 -10.93 5.06
C MET A 76 6.37 -10.42 4.31
N VAL A 77 6.33 -9.14 3.93
CA VAL A 77 7.46 -8.44 3.30
C VAL A 77 7.80 -7.22 4.14
N GLY A 78 9.06 -7.08 4.49
CA GLY A 78 9.51 -5.93 5.26
C GLY A 78 9.42 -4.64 4.45
N LEU A 79 9.22 -3.53 5.13
CA LEU A 79 9.24 -2.20 4.52
C LEU A 79 10.50 -1.47 4.97
N ASP A 80 11.15 -0.79 4.03
CA ASP A 80 12.22 0.11 4.40
C ASP A 80 11.67 1.36 5.07
N TYR A 81 12.55 2.15 5.65
CA TYR A 81 12.15 3.35 6.39
C TYR A 81 11.41 4.35 5.50
N LYS A 82 11.88 4.56 4.28
CA LYS A 82 11.31 5.52 3.35
C LYS A 82 9.89 5.14 2.97
N THR A 83 9.66 3.87 2.64
CA THR A 83 8.33 3.37 2.27
C THR A 83 7.39 3.38 3.47
N THR A 84 7.88 3.03 4.64
CA THR A 84 7.10 3.08 5.88
C THR A 84 6.61 4.49 6.17
N LYS A 85 7.49 5.48 6.07
CA LYS A 85 7.11 6.88 6.28
C LYS A 85 6.05 7.32 5.29
N LEU A 86 6.18 6.91 4.03
CA LEU A 86 5.23 7.27 3.00
C LEU A 86 3.85 6.65 3.26
N ALA A 87 3.81 5.38 3.68
CA ALA A 87 2.57 4.72 4.05
C ALA A 87 1.88 5.41 5.23
N MET A 88 2.65 5.83 6.22
CA MET A 88 2.11 6.57 7.36
C MET A 88 1.56 7.93 6.96
N LYS A 89 2.21 8.62 6.02
CA LYS A 89 1.70 9.89 5.48
C LYS A 89 0.38 9.67 4.77
N LYS A 90 0.28 8.60 3.97
CA LYS A 90 -0.98 8.28 3.27
C LYS A 90 -2.10 8.00 4.27
N TYR A 91 -1.82 7.22 5.30
CA TYR A 91 -2.79 6.96 6.36
C TYR A 91 -3.30 8.27 6.98
N ARG A 92 -2.40 9.17 7.36
CA ARG A 92 -2.79 10.45 7.97
C ARG A 92 -3.59 11.32 7.01
N GLN A 93 -3.24 11.33 5.72
CA GLN A 93 -3.98 12.06 4.71
C GLN A 93 -5.41 11.55 4.61
N MET A 94 -5.59 10.22 4.54
CA MET A 94 -6.91 9.61 4.46
C MET A 94 -7.72 9.83 5.73
N LYS A 95 -7.08 9.73 6.88
CA LYS A 95 -7.73 9.98 8.16
C LYS A 95 -8.35 11.36 8.21
N ARG A 96 -7.65 12.38 7.71
CA ARG A 96 -8.17 13.75 7.65
C ARG A 96 -9.24 13.89 6.59
N LYS A 97 -9.01 13.32 5.40
CA LYS A 97 -9.93 13.46 4.27
C LYS A 97 -11.27 12.80 4.55
N TYR A 98 -11.27 11.63 5.15
CA TYR A 98 -12.48 10.83 5.38
C TYR A 98 -12.97 10.87 6.82
N LYS A 99 -12.30 11.62 7.67
CA LYS A 99 -12.66 11.76 9.09
C LYS A 99 -12.71 10.41 9.81
N TRP A 100 -11.73 9.62 9.51
CA TRP A 100 -11.60 8.34 10.19
C TRP A 100 -11.31 8.49 11.68
#